data_618691aaad8706214b4dfa2901ed91a0
#
_entry.id   618691aaad8706214b4dfa2901ed91a0
#
_cell.length_a   1.000
_cell.length_b   1.000
_cell.length_c   1.000
_cell.angle_alpha   90.00
_cell.angle_beta   90.00
_cell.angle_gamma   90.00
#
_symmetry.space_group_name_H-M   'P 1'
#
loop_
_entity.id
_entity.type
_entity.pdbx_description
1 polymer ?
#
loop_
_entity_poly.entity_id
_entity_poly.type
_entity_poly.pdbx_seq_one_letter_code
_entity_poly.pdbx_strand_id
1 'polypeptide(L)'
;MAQHVAGPEIERLIQLLARLPGLGPRSARRAALHLIKKRDTLLNPLSDAMRVANERIVVCSSCGNVDTSEPCTICRDAKRDPSILVVVEDVSDLWALERSGAVNARYHVLGGVLSPLDGVRPEHLNLERLIARASEPGVNEVILALNATVDGQTTAHYITELLAHLPVKVTKLAHGVPVGGELDYLDEGTLSAAIRQRTSF
;
A
#
# COMPACT_ATOMS: atom_id res chain seq x y z
N MET A 1 33.05 -24.82 4.05
CA MET A 1 32.50 -24.36 5.34
C MET A 1 32.68 -22.84 5.39
N ALA A 2 31.61 -22.06 5.49
CA ALA A 2 31.73 -20.60 5.65
C ALA A 2 32.39 -20.32 7.00
N GLN A 3 33.56 -19.68 7.03
CA GLN A 3 34.21 -19.25 8.25
C GLN A 3 33.31 -18.15 8.90
N HIS A 4 32.75 -18.43 10.08
CA HIS A 4 32.08 -17.42 10.89
C HIS A 4 33.14 -16.46 11.44
N VAL A 5 33.12 -15.22 11.00
CA VAL A 5 34.08 -14.17 11.37
C VAL A 5 33.63 -13.43 12.63
N ALA A 6 32.37 -13.58 13.03
CA ALA A 6 31.77 -12.93 14.19
C ALA A 6 30.99 -13.94 15.04
N GLY A 7 30.65 -13.55 16.28
CA GLY A 7 29.80 -14.36 17.15
C GLY A 7 28.42 -14.61 16.55
N PRO A 8 27.73 -15.69 16.99
CA PRO A 8 26.47 -16.13 16.38
C PRO A 8 25.37 -15.07 16.41
N GLU A 9 25.33 -14.21 17.42
CA GLU A 9 24.35 -13.12 17.54
C GLU A 9 24.57 -12.05 16.48
N ILE A 10 25.83 -11.71 16.18
CA ILE A 10 26.17 -10.75 15.13
C ILE A 10 25.88 -11.34 13.76
N GLU A 11 26.22 -12.59 13.51
CA GLU A 11 25.89 -13.28 12.25
C GLU A 11 24.38 -13.37 12.06
N ARG A 12 23.61 -13.63 13.13
CA ARG A 12 22.14 -13.64 13.06
C ARG A 12 21.58 -12.26 12.71
N LEU A 13 22.10 -11.18 13.29
CA LEU A 13 21.72 -9.81 12.94
C LEU A 13 22.00 -9.53 11.46
N ILE A 14 23.19 -9.88 10.95
CA ILE A 14 23.54 -9.70 9.53
C ILE A 14 22.57 -10.47 8.63
N GLN A 15 22.26 -11.72 8.97
CA GLN A 15 21.31 -12.55 8.21
C GLN A 15 19.90 -11.93 8.15
N LEU A 16 19.41 -11.39 9.25
CA LEU A 16 18.09 -10.74 9.29
C LEU A 16 18.08 -9.45 8.49
N LEU A 17 19.11 -8.62 8.62
CA LEU A 17 19.25 -7.40 7.82
C LEU A 17 19.35 -7.72 6.32
N ALA A 18 20.00 -8.81 5.94
CA ALA A 18 20.11 -9.22 4.53
C ALA A 18 18.79 -9.70 3.90
N ARG A 19 17.74 -9.92 4.71
CA ARG A 19 16.38 -10.24 4.24
C ARG A 19 15.55 -9.00 3.91
N LEU A 20 16.02 -7.82 4.33
CA LEU A 20 15.32 -6.58 4.04
C LEU A 20 15.50 -6.19 2.56
N PRO A 21 14.43 -5.73 1.89
CA PRO A 21 14.53 -5.26 0.50
C PRO A 21 15.62 -4.20 0.35
N GLY A 22 16.44 -4.31 -0.70
CA GLY A 22 17.54 -3.39 -0.97
C GLY A 22 18.81 -3.62 -0.13
N LEU A 23 18.79 -4.52 0.86
CA LEU A 23 19.94 -4.86 1.69
C LEU A 23 20.53 -6.23 1.28
N GLY A 24 21.45 -6.21 0.32
CA GLY A 24 22.24 -7.41 0.00
C GLY A 24 23.24 -7.75 1.10
N PRO A 25 23.89 -8.95 1.05
CA PRO A 25 24.77 -9.45 2.12
C PRO A 25 25.91 -8.50 2.50
N ARG A 26 26.50 -7.78 1.53
CA ARG A 26 27.57 -6.80 1.80
C ARG A 26 27.02 -5.56 2.53
N SER A 27 25.87 -5.04 2.10
CA SER A 27 25.23 -3.88 2.72
C SER A 27 24.72 -4.21 4.12
N ALA A 28 24.14 -5.39 4.32
CA ALA A 28 23.70 -5.89 5.62
C ALA A 28 24.85 -5.97 6.64
N ARG A 29 26.02 -6.50 6.22
CA ARG A 29 27.22 -6.54 7.07
C ARG A 29 27.71 -5.14 7.43
N ARG A 30 27.74 -4.20 6.47
CA ARG A 30 28.11 -2.81 6.73
C ARG A 30 27.12 -2.13 7.68
N ALA A 31 25.81 -2.35 7.52
CA ALA A 31 24.78 -1.84 8.41
C ALA A 31 24.94 -2.38 9.82
N ALA A 32 25.13 -3.69 10.00
CA ALA A 32 25.35 -4.31 11.30
C ALA A 32 26.58 -3.71 12.02
N LEU A 33 27.71 -3.58 11.33
CA LEU A 33 28.92 -2.97 11.89
C LEU A 33 28.72 -1.50 12.24
N HIS A 34 27.95 -0.75 11.45
CA HIS A 34 27.62 0.63 11.75
C HIS A 34 26.76 0.75 13.01
N LEU A 35 25.73 -0.11 13.14
CA LEU A 35 24.88 -0.20 14.34
C LEU A 35 25.70 -0.52 15.59
N ILE A 36 26.59 -1.54 15.50
CA ILE A 36 27.45 -1.95 16.61
C ILE A 36 28.38 -0.81 17.05
N LYS A 37 28.99 -0.08 16.11
CA LYS A 37 29.84 1.08 16.41
C LYS A 37 29.07 2.23 17.06
N LYS A 38 27.79 2.37 16.76
CA LYS A 38 26.89 3.40 17.28
C LYS A 38 25.85 2.80 18.24
N ARG A 39 26.29 1.95 19.15
CA ARG A 39 25.42 1.16 19.99
C ARG A 39 24.39 2.02 20.74
N ASP A 40 24.86 3.01 21.49
CA ASP A 40 24.00 3.80 22.38
C ASP A 40 23.15 4.81 21.62
N THR A 41 23.67 5.34 20.51
CA THR A 41 23.01 6.41 19.75
C THR A 41 22.14 5.89 18.61
N LEU A 42 22.29 4.63 18.21
CA LEU A 42 21.54 4.08 17.09
C LEU A 42 21.00 2.66 17.33
N LEU A 43 21.85 1.71 17.73
CA LEU A 43 21.41 0.30 17.87
C LEU A 43 20.35 0.14 18.96
N ASN A 44 20.59 0.69 20.17
CA ASN A 44 19.64 0.60 21.27
C ASN A 44 18.31 1.32 20.93
N PRO A 45 18.30 2.60 20.48
CA PRO A 45 17.05 3.27 20.08
C PRO A 45 16.30 2.54 18.96
N LEU A 46 17.01 2.00 17.97
CA LEU A 46 16.39 1.23 16.88
C LEU A 46 15.73 -0.05 17.41
N SER A 47 16.45 -0.80 18.25
CA SER A 47 15.93 -2.02 18.87
C SER A 47 14.66 -1.74 19.71
N ASP A 48 14.67 -0.68 20.50
CA ASP A 48 13.52 -0.26 21.30
C ASP A 48 12.35 0.18 20.41
N ALA A 49 12.61 0.96 19.36
CA ALA A 49 11.58 1.38 18.42
C ALA A 49 10.93 0.19 17.69
N MET A 50 11.73 -0.79 17.25
CA MET A 50 11.22 -2.02 16.63
C MET A 50 10.38 -2.85 17.62
N ARG A 51 10.82 -3.00 18.85
CA ARG A 51 10.07 -3.70 19.89
C ARG A 51 8.72 -3.02 20.16
N VAL A 52 8.72 -1.70 20.38
CA VAL A 52 7.50 -0.93 20.64
C VAL A 52 6.54 -0.98 19.45
N ALA A 53 7.07 -0.86 18.24
CA ALA A 53 6.25 -0.98 17.02
C ALA A 53 5.60 -2.37 16.94
N ASN A 54 6.38 -3.43 17.12
CA ASN A 54 5.89 -4.81 17.07
C ASN A 54 4.79 -5.09 18.12
N GLU A 55 4.87 -4.49 19.30
CA GLU A 55 3.87 -4.64 20.36
C GLU A 55 2.57 -3.87 20.08
N ARG A 56 2.61 -2.81 19.28
CA ARG A 56 1.50 -1.87 19.08
C ARG A 56 0.87 -1.90 17.71
N ILE A 57 1.54 -2.47 16.71
CA ILE A 57 0.99 -2.55 15.34
C ILE A 57 -0.31 -3.34 15.35
N VAL A 58 -1.35 -2.72 14.80
CA VAL A 58 -2.66 -3.33 14.58
C VAL A 58 -3.13 -3.05 13.15
N VAL A 59 -3.90 -3.98 12.59
CA VAL A 59 -4.61 -3.76 11.33
C VAL A 59 -5.98 -3.20 11.67
N CYS A 60 -6.28 -2.03 11.16
CA CYS A 60 -7.55 -1.36 11.42
C CYS A 60 -8.73 -2.22 10.94
N SER A 61 -9.61 -2.58 11.87
CA SER A 61 -10.80 -3.39 11.59
C SER A 61 -11.78 -2.71 10.63
N SER A 62 -11.74 -1.38 10.53
CA SER A 62 -12.60 -0.60 9.64
C SER A 62 -12.06 -0.55 8.21
N CYS A 63 -10.79 -0.19 8.00
CA CYS A 63 -10.27 0.12 6.66
C CYS A 63 -9.14 -0.78 6.18
N GLY A 64 -8.56 -1.63 7.04
CA GLY A 64 -7.42 -2.47 6.68
C GLY A 64 -6.06 -1.76 6.73
N ASN A 65 -6.00 -0.46 7.08
CA ASN A 65 -4.72 0.22 7.29
C ASN A 65 -3.95 -0.34 8.47
N VAL A 66 -2.65 -0.24 8.45
CA VAL A 66 -1.75 -0.56 9.56
C VAL A 66 -1.48 0.69 10.39
N ASP A 67 -1.73 0.63 11.69
CA ASP A 67 -1.53 1.73 12.64
C ASP A 67 -1.17 1.17 14.03
N THR A 68 -0.99 2.04 15.00
CA THR A 68 -0.80 1.71 16.42
C THR A 68 -2.02 2.03 17.27
N SER A 69 -3.13 2.33 16.64
CA SER A 69 -4.43 2.64 17.27
C SER A 69 -5.59 2.02 16.51
N GLU A 70 -6.67 1.67 17.24
CA GLU A 70 -7.92 1.13 16.72
C GLU A 70 -9.11 1.99 17.17
N PRO A 71 -9.90 2.58 16.27
CA PRO A 71 -9.68 2.74 14.84
C PRO A 71 -8.39 3.50 14.52
N CYS A 72 -7.84 3.30 13.31
CA CYS A 72 -6.61 3.99 12.89
C CYS A 72 -6.78 5.51 12.84
N THR A 73 -5.67 6.23 12.80
CA THR A 73 -5.62 7.70 12.75
C THR A 73 -6.47 8.26 11.61
N ILE A 74 -6.44 7.60 10.45
CA ILE A 74 -7.24 8.00 9.27
C ILE A 74 -8.74 7.84 9.54
N CYS A 75 -9.17 6.70 10.07
CA CYS A 75 -10.59 6.43 10.34
C CYS A 75 -11.17 7.31 11.45
N ARG A 76 -10.34 7.79 12.38
CA ARG A 76 -10.78 8.68 13.48
C ARG A 76 -10.87 10.15 13.10
N ASP A 77 -10.28 10.53 11.98
CA ASP A 77 -10.27 11.93 11.53
C ASP A 77 -11.64 12.34 10.98
N ALA A 78 -12.41 13.06 11.81
CA ALA A 78 -13.75 13.56 11.46
C ALA A 78 -13.75 14.66 10.37
N LYS A 79 -12.57 15.18 9.98
CA LYS A 79 -12.47 16.20 8.92
C LYS A 79 -12.46 15.59 7.53
N ARG A 80 -12.38 14.26 7.42
CA ARG A 80 -12.39 13.58 6.14
C ARG A 80 -13.79 13.54 5.54
N ASP A 81 -13.83 13.69 4.22
CA ASP A 81 -15.08 13.58 3.47
C ASP A 81 -15.64 12.15 3.58
N PRO A 82 -16.77 11.97 4.25
CA PRO A 82 -17.37 10.65 4.40
C PRO A 82 -18.07 10.15 3.13
N SER A 83 -18.29 11.04 2.15
CA SER A 83 -19.01 10.70 0.92
C SER A 83 -18.11 10.00 -0.12
N ILE A 84 -16.80 10.01 0.09
CA ILE A 84 -15.82 9.42 -0.81
C ILE A 84 -15.09 8.27 -0.11
N LEU A 85 -15.05 7.11 -0.76
CA LEU A 85 -14.31 5.94 -0.33
C LEU A 85 -13.23 5.59 -1.36
N VAL A 86 -11.96 5.75 -1.00
CA VAL A 86 -10.82 5.40 -1.85
C VAL A 86 -10.39 3.97 -1.56
N VAL A 87 -10.42 3.12 -2.57
CA VAL A 87 -10.03 1.72 -2.49
C VAL A 87 -8.62 1.56 -3.04
N VAL A 88 -7.74 0.98 -2.25
CA VAL A 88 -6.34 0.72 -2.60
C VAL A 88 -6.02 -0.76 -2.48
N GLU A 89 -4.98 -1.19 -3.19
CA GLU A 89 -4.51 -2.57 -3.16
C GLU A 89 -3.83 -2.90 -1.82
N ASP A 90 -2.90 -2.07 -1.38
CA ASP A 90 -2.08 -2.28 -0.21
C ASP A 90 -1.95 -1.00 0.65
N VAL A 91 -1.45 -1.17 1.87
CA VAL A 91 -1.19 -0.08 2.82
C VAL A 91 -0.15 0.92 2.27
N SER A 92 0.82 0.46 1.48
CA SER A 92 1.81 1.31 0.83
C SER A 92 1.19 2.34 -0.13
N ASP A 93 0.16 1.92 -0.87
CA ASP A 93 -0.58 2.79 -1.79
C ASP A 93 -1.39 3.84 -1.03
N LEU A 94 -2.04 3.41 0.07
CA LEU A 94 -2.74 4.32 0.97
C LEU A 94 -1.79 5.40 1.49
N TRP A 95 -0.61 5.00 1.99
CA TRP A 95 0.37 5.96 2.51
C TRP A 95 0.95 6.86 1.42
N ALA A 96 1.05 6.39 0.19
CA ALA A 96 1.47 7.22 -0.95
C ALA A 96 0.44 8.29 -1.27
N LEU A 97 -0.85 7.93 -1.33
CA LEU A 97 -1.95 8.87 -1.55
C LEU A 97 -2.07 9.90 -0.41
N GLU A 98 -1.96 9.47 0.83
CA GLU A 98 -1.95 10.38 1.99
C GLU A 98 -0.82 11.40 1.93
N ARG A 99 0.41 10.96 1.61
CA ARG A 99 1.55 11.89 1.46
C ARG A 99 1.36 12.89 0.33
N SER A 100 0.61 12.52 -0.72
CA SER A 100 0.35 13.44 -1.83
C SER A 100 -0.63 14.55 -1.48
N GLY A 101 -1.48 14.34 -0.46
CA GLY A 101 -2.56 15.26 -0.11
C GLY A 101 -3.61 15.45 -1.20
N ALA A 102 -3.67 14.55 -2.18
CA ALA A 102 -4.53 14.69 -3.35
C ALA A 102 -6.03 14.53 -3.02
N VAL A 103 -6.36 13.80 -1.96
CA VAL A 103 -7.73 13.55 -1.55
C VAL A 103 -7.84 13.51 -0.03
N ASN A 104 -8.87 14.17 0.52
CA ASN A 104 -9.18 14.12 1.95
C ASN A 104 -10.41 13.23 2.18
N ALA A 105 -10.28 11.93 1.95
CA ALA A 105 -11.37 10.96 1.96
C ALA A 105 -11.12 9.81 2.93
N ARG A 106 -12.07 8.89 3.04
CA ARG A 106 -11.90 7.60 3.73
C ARG A 106 -11.23 6.60 2.80
N TYR A 107 -10.49 5.65 3.36
CA TYR A 107 -9.79 4.62 2.60
C TYR A 107 -10.30 3.23 2.94
N HIS A 108 -10.11 2.32 1.98
CA HIS A 108 -10.30 0.88 2.16
C HIS A 108 -9.15 0.12 1.50
N VAL A 109 -8.45 -0.70 2.29
CA VAL A 109 -7.34 -1.55 1.83
C VAL A 109 -7.88 -2.93 1.52
N LEU A 110 -7.71 -3.38 0.27
CA LEU A 110 -8.14 -4.71 -0.17
C LEU A 110 -7.29 -5.83 0.43
N GLY A 111 -5.99 -5.58 0.63
CA GLY A 111 -5.01 -6.57 1.04
C GLY A 111 -4.40 -7.36 -0.12
N GLY A 112 -4.58 -6.91 -1.35
CA GLY A 112 -4.06 -7.49 -2.59
C GLY A 112 -4.95 -7.25 -3.79
N VAL A 113 -4.71 -8.00 -4.85
CA VAL A 113 -5.50 -8.03 -6.09
C VAL A 113 -5.82 -9.48 -6.47
N LEU A 114 -6.86 -9.68 -7.27
CA LEU A 114 -7.18 -10.98 -7.86
C LEU A 114 -6.01 -11.42 -8.76
N SER A 115 -5.42 -12.55 -8.46
CA SER A 115 -4.34 -13.15 -9.25
C SER A 115 -4.52 -14.67 -9.31
N PRO A 116 -5.12 -15.19 -10.39
CA PRO A 116 -5.29 -16.63 -10.55
C PRO A 116 -3.95 -17.40 -10.55
N LEU A 117 -2.89 -16.76 -11.06
CA LEU A 117 -1.56 -17.38 -11.10
C LEU A 117 -0.94 -17.53 -9.71
N ASP A 118 -1.16 -16.55 -8.83
CA ASP A 118 -0.70 -16.57 -7.44
C ASP A 118 -1.74 -17.20 -6.48
N GLY A 119 -2.86 -17.68 -7.01
CA GLY A 119 -3.94 -18.31 -6.24
C GLY A 119 -4.74 -17.33 -5.39
N VAL A 120 -4.65 -16.01 -5.65
CA VAL A 120 -5.43 -15.01 -4.93
C VAL A 120 -6.83 -14.91 -5.52
N ARG A 121 -7.83 -15.26 -4.68
CA ARG A 121 -9.25 -15.30 -5.02
C ARG A 121 -10.02 -14.21 -4.26
N PRO A 122 -11.30 -13.96 -4.62
CA PRO A 122 -12.11 -12.94 -3.94
C PRO A 122 -12.18 -13.08 -2.42
N GLU A 123 -12.24 -14.33 -1.90
CA GLU A 123 -12.27 -14.62 -0.47
C GLU A 123 -11.01 -14.23 0.30
N HIS A 124 -9.90 -14.00 -0.40
CA HIS A 124 -8.65 -13.54 0.20
C HIS A 124 -8.58 -12.01 0.35
N LEU A 125 -9.52 -11.29 -0.27
CA LEU A 125 -9.57 -9.83 -0.27
C LEU A 125 -10.66 -9.31 0.66
N ASN A 126 -10.51 -8.09 1.18
CA ASN A 126 -11.48 -7.45 2.07
C ASN A 126 -12.76 -6.94 1.34
N LEU A 127 -13.33 -7.74 0.44
CA LEU A 127 -14.45 -7.32 -0.42
C LEU A 127 -15.78 -7.19 0.32
N GLU A 128 -16.09 -8.12 1.23
CA GLU A 128 -17.34 -8.03 2.02
C GLU A 128 -17.41 -6.73 2.82
N ARG A 129 -16.29 -6.36 3.43
CA ARG A 129 -16.19 -5.10 4.17
C ARG A 129 -16.26 -3.89 3.26
N LEU A 130 -15.70 -3.96 2.05
CA LEU A 130 -15.83 -2.92 1.04
C LEU A 130 -17.29 -2.67 0.68
N ILE A 131 -18.05 -3.73 0.39
CA ILE A 131 -19.48 -3.64 0.06
C ILE A 131 -20.26 -3.01 1.22
N ALA A 132 -20.03 -3.48 2.45
CA ALA A 132 -20.67 -2.92 3.63
C ALA A 132 -20.41 -1.42 3.77
N ARG A 133 -19.16 -0.99 3.58
CA ARG A 133 -18.77 0.43 3.67
C ARG A 133 -19.31 1.28 2.51
N ALA A 134 -19.30 0.74 1.30
CA ALA A 134 -19.89 1.42 0.14
C ALA A 134 -21.42 1.57 0.25
N SER A 135 -22.06 0.71 1.06
CA SER A 135 -23.51 0.78 1.35
C SER A 135 -23.85 1.73 2.51
N GLU A 136 -22.86 2.32 3.19
CA GLU A 136 -23.11 3.27 4.28
C GLU A 136 -23.87 4.51 3.76
N PRO A 137 -24.88 5.00 4.51
CA PRO A 137 -25.58 6.23 4.14
C PRO A 137 -24.61 7.40 4.00
N GLY A 138 -24.69 8.11 2.87
CA GLY A 138 -23.85 9.27 2.57
C GLY A 138 -22.60 8.97 1.75
N VAL A 139 -22.25 7.72 1.50
CA VAL A 139 -21.21 7.36 0.51
C VAL A 139 -21.79 7.55 -0.89
N ASN A 140 -21.19 8.43 -1.68
CA ASN A 140 -21.63 8.77 -3.03
C ASN A 140 -20.65 8.30 -4.11
N GLU A 141 -19.38 8.17 -3.76
CA GLU A 141 -18.32 7.80 -4.72
C GLU A 141 -17.36 6.78 -4.11
N VAL A 142 -17.04 5.77 -4.92
CA VAL A 142 -15.95 4.81 -4.67
C VAL A 142 -14.88 5.01 -5.73
N ILE A 143 -13.69 5.45 -5.32
CA ILE A 143 -12.54 5.66 -6.19
C ILE A 143 -11.65 4.42 -6.15
N LEU A 144 -11.53 3.69 -7.26
CA LEU A 144 -10.63 2.56 -7.39
C LEU A 144 -9.22 3.06 -7.71
N ALA A 145 -8.39 3.17 -6.70
CA ALA A 145 -6.99 3.57 -6.78
C ALA A 145 -6.07 2.34 -6.79
N LEU A 146 -6.30 1.43 -7.74
CA LEU A 146 -5.54 0.21 -7.91
C LEU A 146 -4.42 0.41 -8.93
N ASN A 147 -3.39 -0.43 -8.86
CA ASN A 147 -2.27 -0.39 -9.79
C ASN A 147 -2.73 -0.69 -11.24
N ALA A 148 -2.10 -0.07 -12.21
CA ALA A 148 -2.44 -0.21 -13.63
C ALA A 148 -1.91 -1.52 -14.25
N THR A 149 -1.83 -2.60 -13.45
CA THR A 149 -1.48 -3.96 -13.86
C THR A 149 -2.71 -4.70 -14.40
N VAL A 150 -2.50 -5.84 -15.07
CA VAL A 150 -3.58 -6.70 -15.54
C VAL A 150 -4.46 -7.17 -14.36
N ASP A 151 -3.82 -7.61 -13.29
CA ASP A 151 -4.51 -8.08 -12.07
C ASP A 151 -5.27 -6.94 -11.38
N GLY A 152 -4.67 -5.74 -11.28
CA GLY A 152 -5.32 -4.56 -10.74
C GLY A 152 -6.55 -4.14 -11.56
N GLN A 153 -6.47 -4.17 -12.89
CA GLN A 153 -7.61 -3.87 -13.76
C GLN A 153 -8.71 -4.93 -13.68
N THR A 154 -8.33 -6.22 -13.63
CA THR A 154 -9.28 -7.32 -13.44
C THR A 154 -10.01 -7.16 -12.11
N THR A 155 -9.28 -6.81 -11.05
CA THR A 155 -9.85 -6.55 -9.72
C THR A 155 -10.78 -5.34 -9.74
N ALA A 156 -10.42 -4.27 -10.46
CA ALA A 156 -11.27 -3.10 -10.62
C ALA A 156 -12.59 -3.41 -11.32
N HIS A 157 -12.56 -4.22 -12.38
CA HIS A 157 -13.77 -4.68 -13.06
C HIS A 157 -14.65 -5.52 -12.12
N TYR A 158 -14.06 -6.47 -11.44
CA TYR A 158 -14.78 -7.31 -10.49
C TYR A 158 -15.47 -6.49 -9.38
N ILE A 159 -14.76 -5.52 -8.78
CA ILE A 159 -15.35 -4.63 -7.78
C ILE A 159 -16.46 -3.77 -8.37
N THR A 160 -16.30 -3.27 -9.60
CA THR A 160 -17.33 -2.48 -10.27
C THR A 160 -18.62 -3.29 -10.45
N GLU A 161 -18.52 -4.55 -10.83
CA GLU A 161 -19.67 -5.47 -10.93
C GLU A 161 -20.31 -5.74 -9.57
N LEU A 162 -19.50 -5.96 -8.53
CA LEU A 162 -20.00 -6.16 -7.16
C LEU A 162 -20.80 -4.96 -6.64
N LEU A 163 -20.36 -3.74 -6.98
CA LEU A 163 -20.98 -2.51 -6.52
C LEU A 163 -22.12 -2.00 -7.43
N ALA A 164 -22.37 -2.63 -8.59
CA ALA A 164 -23.32 -2.16 -9.59
C ALA A 164 -24.77 -2.02 -9.09
N HIS A 165 -25.12 -2.72 -8.02
CA HIS A 165 -26.45 -2.65 -7.41
C HIS A 165 -26.58 -1.52 -6.37
N LEU A 166 -25.49 -0.85 -6.00
CA LEU A 166 -25.46 0.24 -5.03
C LEU A 166 -25.61 1.60 -5.74
N PRO A 167 -26.22 2.59 -5.10
CA PRO A 167 -26.38 3.94 -5.65
C PRO A 167 -25.10 4.77 -5.48
N VAL A 168 -23.94 4.19 -5.77
CA VAL A 168 -22.64 4.85 -5.68
C VAL A 168 -21.99 4.98 -7.05
N LYS A 169 -21.32 6.11 -7.29
CA LYS A 169 -20.50 6.29 -8.48
C LYS A 169 -19.17 5.57 -8.29
N VAL A 170 -18.82 4.66 -9.19
CA VAL A 170 -17.50 4.04 -9.21
C VAL A 170 -16.61 4.75 -10.22
N THR A 171 -15.47 5.22 -9.76
CA THR A 171 -14.46 5.91 -10.58
C THR A 171 -13.10 5.23 -10.42
N LYS A 172 -12.15 5.53 -11.30
CA LYS A 172 -10.77 5.03 -11.21
C LYS A 172 -9.77 6.15 -11.48
N LEU A 173 -8.52 5.94 -11.08
CA LEU A 173 -7.45 6.89 -11.39
C LEU A 173 -7.26 7.02 -12.91
N ALA A 174 -6.99 8.24 -13.36
CA ALA A 174 -6.65 8.49 -14.76
C ALA A 174 -5.32 7.83 -15.11
N HIS A 175 -5.25 7.30 -16.34
CA HIS A 175 -4.01 6.81 -16.92
C HIS A 175 -3.56 7.79 -17.99
N GLY A 176 -2.26 8.10 -18.05
CA GLY A 176 -1.77 9.04 -19.04
C GLY A 176 -0.31 9.41 -18.87
N VAL A 177 0.07 10.45 -19.61
CA VAL A 177 1.42 11.02 -19.56
C VAL A 177 1.65 11.66 -18.17
N PRO A 178 2.70 11.29 -17.43
CA PRO A 178 3.00 11.90 -16.17
C PRO A 178 3.40 13.37 -16.36
N VAL A 179 3.06 14.21 -15.39
CA VAL A 179 3.45 15.64 -15.41
C VAL A 179 4.98 15.77 -15.39
N GLY A 180 5.53 16.50 -16.35
CA GLY A 180 6.98 16.64 -16.54
C GLY A 180 7.63 15.47 -17.30
N GLY A 181 6.87 14.49 -17.75
CA GLY A 181 7.37 13.40 -18.59
C GLY A 181 7.45 13.81 -20.06
N GLU A 182 8.53 13.41 -20.73
CA GLU A 182 8.69 13.53 -22.18
C GLU A 182 8.14 12.30 -22.88
N LEU A 183 7.45 12.49 -24.02
CA LEU A 183 6.76 11.38 -24.73
C LEU A 183 7.73 10.30 -25.22
N ASP A 184 8.96 10.68 -25.55
CA ASP A 184 9.99 9.79 -26.09
C ASP A 184 10.48 8.74 -25.05
N TYR A 185 10.27 8.99 -23.76
CA TYR A 185 10.64 8.05 -22.70
C TYR A 185 9.49 7.15 -22.23
N LEU A 186 8.31 7.28 -22.85
CA LEU A 186 7.14 6.50 -22.45
C LEU A 186 7.00 5.25 -23.34
N ASP A 187 6.55 4.16 -22.72
CA ASP A 187 6.23 2.93 -23.44
C ASP A 187 4.97 3.09 -24.32
N GLU A 188 4.86 2.24 -25.33
CA GLU A 188 3.76 2.26 -26.29
C GLU A 188 2.38 2.08 -25.64
N GLY A 189 2.30 1.28 -24.56
CA GLY A 189 1.07 1.05 -23.80
C GLY A 189 0.57 2.30 -23.12
N THR A 190 1.47 3.03 -22.45
CA THR A 190 1.17 4.32 -21.80
C THR A 190 0.74 5.37 -22.82
N LEU A 191 1.44 5.50 -23.94
CA LEU A 191 1.06 6.43 -25.01
C LEU A 191 -0.30 6.10 -25.61
N SER A 192 -0.56 4.81 -25.86
CA SER A 192 -1.85 4.32 -26.36
C SER A 192 -3.00 4.63 -25.39
N ALA A 193 -2.77 4.42 -24.10
CA ALA A 193 -3.76 4.72 -23.06
C ALA A 193 -4.04 6.22 -22.98
N ALA A 194 -3.02 7.05 -23.00
CA ALA A 194 -3.14 8.52 -23.00
C ALA A 194 -3.96 9.04 -24.19
N ILE A 195 -3.71 8.53 -25.39
CA ILE A 195 -4.46 8.90 -26.60
C ILE A 195 -5.92 8.47 -26.49
N ARG A 196 -6.19 7.26 -26.01
CA ARG A 196 -7.57 6.76 -25.84
C ARG A 196 -8.37 7.55 -24.79
N GLN A 197 -7.70 7.99 -23.72
CA GLN A 197 -8.32 8.71 -22.60
C GLN A 197 -8.16 10.24 -22.70
N ARG A 198 -7.79 10.76 -23.89
CA ARG A 198 -7.66 12.21 -24.10
C ARG A 198 -8.95 12.94 -23.75
N THR A 199 -8.81 14.06 -23.10
CA THR A 199 -9.91 14.97 -22.76
C THR A 199 -9.89 16.20 -23.66
N SER A 200 -11.03 16.87 -23.81
CA SER A 200 -11.10 18.19 -24.43
C SER A 200 -10.37 19.21 -23.54
N PHE A 201 -9.75 20.20 -24.22
CA PHE A 201 -9.04 21.28 -23.55
C PHE A 201 -10.03 22.37 -23.11
#